data_eb5d606746026ad5b3fec450b5874cf5
#
_entry.id   eb5d606746026ad5b3fec450b5874cf5
#
_cell.length_a   1.000
_cell.length_b   1.000
_cell.length_c   1.000
_cell.angle_alpha   90.00
_cell.angle_beta   90.00
_cell.angle_gamma   90.00
#
_symmetry.space_group_name_H-M   'P 1'
#
loop_
_entity.id
_entity.type
_entity.pdbx_description
1 polymer ?
#
loop_
_entity_poly.entity_id
_entity_poly.type
_entity_poly.pdbx_seq_one_letter_code
_entity_poly.pdbx_strand_id
1 'polypeptide(L)'
;MSKEVLLDVRHLSQQFHLTKKIKVKAVDDVSFQIHKGEIFGLVGESGSGKSTVARCLMNIYQPAQGEIWYKDVNICDKKEFRKNKKMLQTRRQMIFQDSASSLNQKMKVSDIITEPMRIQHITPCLLYTSPSPRDAHE
;
A
#
# COMPACT_ATOMS: atom_id res chain seq x y z
N MET A 1 18.84 -18.71 12.10
CA MET A 1 19.10 -17.34 11.70
C MET A 1 17.86 -16.48 11.85
N SER A 2 18.01 -15.35 12.49
CA SER A 2 16.92 -14.39 12.59
C SER A 2 16.68 -13.75 11.24
N LYS A 3 15.43 -13.79 10.75
CA LYS A 3 15.07 -13.09 9.52
C LYS A 3 14.99 -11.60 9.78
N GLU A 4 15.40 -10.81 8.79
CA GLU A 4 15.32 -9.36 8.87
C GLU A 4 13.85 -8.92 8.95
N VAL A 5 13.54 -8.01 9.90
CA VAL A 5 12.22 -7.42 9.99
C VAL A 5 12.05 -6.39 8.89
N LEU A 6 11.12 -6.63 7.99
CA LEU A 6 10.82 -5.72 6.89
C LEU A 6 9.80 -4.66 7.33
N LEU A 7 8.76 -5.07 8.03
CA LEU A 7 7.69 -4.20 8.48
C LEU A 7 7.43 -4.44 9.96
N ASP A 8 7.39 -3.37 10.74
CA ASP A 8 7.11 -3.41 12.16
C ASP A 8 5.97 -2.46 12.48
N VAL A 9 4.83 -3.01 12.84
CA VAL A 9 3.64 -2.24 13.20
C VAL A 9 3.51 -2.26 14.72
N ARG A 10 3.49 -1.08 15.35
CA ARG A 10 3.48 -0.93 16.80
C ARG A 10 2.26 -0.14 17.26
N HIS A 11 1.39 -0.78 18.02
CA HIS A 11 0.24 -0.15 18.67
C HIS A 11 -0.62 0.67 17.71
N LEU A 12 -0.90 0.11 16.54
CA LEU A 12 -1.67 0.79 15.50
C LEU A 12 -3.14 0.90 15.91
N SER A 13 -3.65 2.12 15.89
CA SER A 13 -5.06 2.40 16.15
C SER A 13 -5.59 3.39 15.14
N GLN A 14 -6.80 3.18 14.66
CA GLN A 14 -7.46 4.03 13.70
C GLN A 14 -8.94 4.20 14.04
N GLN A 15 -9.40 5.44 13.99
CA GLN A 15 -10.78 5.81 14.27
C GLN A 15 -11.35 6.57 13.09
N PHE A 16 -12.64 6.34 12.83
CA PHE A 16 -13.39 7.10 11.85
C PHE A 16 -14.50 7.87 12.55
N HIS A 17 -14.68 9.13 12.16
CA HIS A 17 -15.77 9.96 12.65
C HIS A 17 -16.94 9.85 11.69
N LEU A 18 -18.01 9.16 12.10
CA LEU A 18 -19.25 9.09 11.33
C LEU A 18 -20.04 10.38 11.49
N THR A 19 -20.07 10.93 12.72
CA THR A 19 -20.65 12.23 13.04
C THR A 19 -19.74 12.90 14.07
N LYS A 20 -20.05 14.17 14.44
CA LYS A 20 -19.30 14.88 15.49
C LYS A 20 -19.32 14.12 16.83
N LYS A 21 -20.35 13.29 17.06
CA LYS A 21 -20.53 12.56 18.32
C LYS A 21 -20.18 11.08 18.22
N ILE A 22 -20.21 10.49 17.01
CA ILE A 22 -20.00 9.06 16.81
C ILE A 22 -18.61 8.81 16.20
N LYS A 23 -17.78 8.11 16.95
CA LYS A 23 -16.46 7.64 16.51
C LYS A 23 -16.48 6.13 16.43
N VAL A 24 -16.04 5.57 15.31
CA VAL A 24 -15.88 4.13 15.15
C VAL A 24 -14.41 3.79 15.18
N LYS A 25 -14.03 2.92 16.11
CA LYS A 25 -12.66 2.44 16.25
C LYS A 25 -12.48 1.24 15.34
N ALA A 26 -11.95 1.47 14.14
CA ALA A 26 -11.77 0.43 13.13
C ALA A 26 -10.61 -0.50 13.47
N VAL A 27 -9.54 0.04 14.05
CA VAL A 27 -8.36 -0.72 14.49
C VAL A 27 -8.03 -0.29 15.91
N ASP A 28 -7.81 -1.27 16.80
CA ASP A 28 -7.55 -1.02 18.21
C ASP A 28 -6.29 -1.75 18.66
N ASP A 29 -5.20 -1.00 18.82
CA ASP A 29 -3.93 -1.44 19.39
C ASP A 29 -3.43 -2.74 18.76
N VAL A 30 -3.19 -2.71 17.45
CA VAL A 30 -2.67 -3.86 16.71
C VAL A 30 -1.17 -3.73 16.53
N SER A 31 -0.45 -4.80 16.86
CA SER A 31 1.01 -4.86 16.71
C SER A 31 1.40 -6.18 16.05
N PHE A 32 2.27 -6.10 15.03
CA PHE A 32 2.81 -7.30 14.39
C PHE A 32 4.07 -6.93 13.60
N GLN A 33 4.80 -7.96 13.20
CA GLN A 33 6.01 -7.81 12.39
C GLN A 33 5.92 -8.73 11.17
N ILE A 34 6.44 -8.25 10.04
CA ILE A 34 6.57 -9.05 8.82
C ILE A 34 8.05 -9.07 8.48
N HIS A 35 8.59 -10.28 8.32
CA HIS A 35 10.00 -10.49 7.99
C HIS A 35 10.22 -10.55 6.49
N LYS A 36 11.42 -10.29 6.06
CA LYS A 36 11.78 -10.32 4.64
C LYS A 36 11.53 -11.72 4.07
N GLY A 37 10.81 -11.78 2.94
CA GLY A 37 10.45 -13.04 2.28
C GLY A 37 9.30 -13.79 2.91
N GLU A 38 8.67 -13.23 3.95
CA GLU A 38 7.57 -13.88 4.64
C GLU A 38 6.23 -13.55 3.99
N ILE A 39 5.34 -14.54 3.95
CA ILE A 39 3.93 -14.33 3.61
C ILE A 39 3.15 -14.24 4.91
N PHE A 40 2.55 -13.09 5.15
CA PHE A 40 1.82 -12.82 6.39
C PHE A 40 0.33 -12.72 6.10
N GLY A 41 -0.48 -13.55 6.78
CA GLY A 41 -1.92 -13.57 6.63
C GLY A 41 -2.61 -12.71 7.68
N LEU A 42 -3.52 -11.86 7.23
CA LEU A 42 -4.36 -11.06 8.11
C LEU A 42 -5.80 -11.52 7.94
N VAL A 43 -6.32 -12.22 8.95
CA VAL A 43 -7.62 -12.88 8.87
C VAL A 43 -8.60 -12.26 9.86
N GLY A 44 -9.88 -12.32 9.51
CA GLY A 44 -10.96 -11.79 10.33
C GLY A 44 -12.24 -11.67 9.53
N GLU A 45 -13.33 -11.46 10.23
CA GLU A 45 -14.63 -11.27 9.59
C GLU A 45 -14.72 -9.91 8.89
N SER A 46 -15.71 -9.76 8.01
CA SER A 46 -16.00 -8.48 7.36
C SER A 46 -16.26 -7.41 8.44
N GLY A 47 -15.62 -6.25 8.28
CA GLY A 47 -15.75 -5.16 9.24
C GLY A 47 -14.79 -5.27 10.44
N SER A 48 -13.86 -6.24 10.45
CA SER A 48 -12.89 -6.41 11.53
C SER A 48 -11.68 -5.47 11.46
N GLY A 49 -11.59 -4.63 10.42
CA GLY A 49 -10.51 -3.66 10.28
C GLY A 49 -9.35 -4.09 9.41
N LYS A 50 -9.43 -5.26 8.74
CA LYS A 50 -8.35 -5.76 7.86
C LYS A 50 -7.97 -4.76 6.76
N SER A 51 -8.96 -4.28 6.04
CA SER A 51 -8.75 -3.32 4.95
C SER A 51 -8.21 -2.00 5.48
N THR A 52 -8.64 -1.60 6.67
CA THR A 52 -8.14 -0.36 7.31
C THR A 52 -6.67 -0.49 7.67
N VAL A 53 -6.24 -1.63 8.20
CA VAL A 53 -4.83 -1.89 8.48
C VAL A 53 -4.02 -1.79 7.19
N ALA A 54 -4.45 -2.48 6.13
CA ALA A 54 -3.75 -2.45 4.85
C ALA A 54 -3.62 -1.03 4.28
N ARG A 55 -4.68 -0.24 4.37
CA ARG A 55 -4.67 1.15 3.89
C ARG A 55 -3.76 2.05 4.73
N CYS A 56 -3.66 1.80 6.04
CA CYS A 56 -2.69 2.50 6.88
C CYS A 56 -1.26 2.16 6.47
N LEU A 57 -0.98 0.90 6.14
CA LEU A 57 0.35 0.47 5.69
C LEU A 57 0.74 1.12 4.36
N MET A 58 -0.23 1.48 3.53
CA MET A 58 0.01 2.14 2.25
C MET A 58 -0.06 3.67 2.34
N ASN A 59 -0.21 4.23 3.52
CA ASN A 59 -0.36 5.67 3.75
C ASN A 59 -1.61 6.27 3.09
N ILE A 60 -2.62 5.45 2.80
CA ILE A 60 -3.93 5.95 2.35
C ILE A 60 -4.64 6.62 3.51
N TYR A 61 -4.53 6.03 4.70
CA TYR A 61 -5.02 6.63 5.93
C TYR A 61 -3.86 6.94 6.87
N GLN A 62 -3.93 8.07 7.55
CA GLN A 62 -3.00 8.42 8.61
C GLN A 62 -3.53 7.80 9.92
N PRO A 63 -2.77 6.91 10.57
CA PRO A 63 -3.22 6.30 11.83
C PRO A 63 -3.47 7.36 12.91
N ALA A 64 -4.48 7.13 13.73
CA ALA A 64 -4.74 7.99 14.89
C ALA A 64 -3.66 7.82 15.95
N GLN A 65 -3.18 6.61 16.13
CA GLN A 65 -2.11 6.28 17.08
C GLN A 65 -1.26 5.15 16.51
N GLY A 66 -0.03 5.05 17.01
CA GLY A 66 0.88 3.97 16.68
C GLY A 66 1.94 4.37 15.69
N GLU A 67 2.82 3.42 15.42
CA GLU A 67 3.94 3.60 14.51
C GLU A 67 3.98 2.45 13.52
N ILE A 68 4.42 2.76 12.29
CA ILE A 68 4.65 1.77 11.25
C ILE A 68 6.06 2.01 10.73
N TRP A 69 6.93 1.02 10.90
CA TRP A 69 8.31 1.08 10.46
C TRP A 69 8.52 0.16 9.27
N TYR A 70 8.96 0.73 8.17
CA TYR A 70 9.44 -0.03 7.01
C TYR A 70 10.96 0.04 7.03
N LYS A 71 11.60 -1.06 7.41
CA LYS A 71 13.03 -1.09 7.71
C LYS A 71 13.35 -0.02 8.76
N ASP A 72 14.12 1.00 8.41
CA ASP A 72 14.52 2.07 9.31
C ASP A 72 13.70 3.34 9.15
N VAL A 73 12.61 3.28 8.37
CA VAL A 73 11.79 4.45 8.05
C VAL A 73 10.45 4.38 8.76
N ASN A 74 10.16 5.37 9.59
CA ASN A 74 8.83 5.52 10.20
C ASN A 74 7.89 6.18 9.19
N ILE A 75 7.03 5.40 8.54
CA ILE A 75 6.14 5.91 7.50
C ILE A 75 5.00 6.77 8.04
N CYS A 76 4.79 6.78 9.36
CA CYS A 76 3.81 7.65 10.02
C CYS A 76 4.37 9.05 10.29
N ASP A 77 5.69 9.21 10.29
CA ASP A 77 6.32 10.51 10.44
C ASP A 77 6.33 11.23 9.08
N LYS A 78 5.73 12.40 9.04
CA LYS A 78 5.61 13.17 7.79
C LYS A 78 6.96 13.54 7.18
N LYS A 79 7.94 13.86 8.01
CA LYS A 79 9.27 14.23 7.53
C LYS A 79 9.99 13.04 6.94
N GLU A 80 10.02 11.90 7.64
CA GLU A 80 10.64 10.67 7.15
C GLU A 80 9.91 10.15 5.91
N PHE A 81 8.58 10.24 5.88
CA PHE A 81 7.80 9.84 4.73
C PHE A 81 8.15 10.67 3.49
N ARG A 82 8.24 11.99 3.62
CA ARG A 82 8.60 12.87 2.50
C ARG A 82 10.00 12.58 1.96
N LYS A 83 10.95 12.36 2.87
CA LYS A 83 12.33 12.07 2.51
C LYS A 83 12.47 10.77 1.73
N ASN A 84 11.64 9.77 2.06
CA ASN A 84 11.71 8.44 1.47
C ASN A 84 10.52 8.13 0.55
N LYS A 85 9.75 9.13 0.15
CA LYS A 85 8.50 8.94 -0.60
C LYS A 85 8.69 8.11 -1.87
N LYS A 86 9.69 8.43 -2.66
CA LYS A 86 9.95 7.72 -3.93
C LYS A 86 10.25 6.24 -3.68
N MET A 87 11.10 5.95 -2.73
CA MET A 87 11.44 4.57 -2.36
C MET A 87 10.20 3.82 -1.88
N LEU A 88 9.40 4.42 -1.01
CA LEU A 88 8.19 3.80 -0.50
C LEU A 88 7.15 3.54 -1.60
N GLN A 89 7.00 4.46 -2.53
CA GLN A 89 6.06 4.29 -3.64
C GLN A 89 6.47 3.19 -4.60
N THR A 90 7.78 2.99 -4.81
CA THR A 90 8.27 1.94 -5.70
C THR A 90 8.33 0.57 -5.04
N ARG A 91 8.46 0.51 -3.72
CA ARG A 91 8.65 -0.75 -2.98
C ARG A 91 7.35 -1.35 -2.42
N ARG A 92 6.25 -0.60 -2.46
CA ARG A 92 4.97 -1.06 -1.94
C ARG A 92 3.92 -1.04 -3.03
N GLN A 93 3.10 -2.08 -3.06
CA GLN A 93 1.99 -2.16 -3.99
C GLN A 93 0.77 -2.75 -3.29
N MET A 94 -0.40 -2.33 -3.72
CA MET A 94 -1.66 -2.83 -3.19
C MET A 94 -2.57 -3.28 -4.32
N ILE A 95 -3.12 -4.47 -4.16
CA ILE A 95 -4.14 -4.98 -5.07
C ILE A 95 -5.48 -4.81 -4.36
N PHE A 96 -6.37 -4.02 -4.96
CA PHE A 96 -7.67 -3.74 -4.37
C PHE A 96 -8.62 -4.91 -4.58
N GLN A 97 -9.60 -5.05 -3.68
CA GLN A 97 -10.57 -6.13 -3.69
C GLN A 97 -11.36 -6.19 -5.01
N ASP A 98 -11.74 -5.03 -5.54
CA ASP A 98 -12.39 -4.93 -6.85
C ASP A 98 -11.38 -4.42 -7.87
N SER A 99 -10.63 -5.35 -8.45
CA SER A 99 -9.59 -5.02 -9.43
C SER A 99 -10.17 -4.48 -10.74
N ALA A 100 -11.37 -4.90 -11.12
CA ALA A 100 -11.99 -4.46 -12.37
C ALA A 100 -12.31 -2.97 -12.33
N SER A 101 -12.82 -2.46 -11.21
CA SER A 101 -13.14 -1.04 -11.06
C SER A 101 -11.91 -0.16 -10.86
N SER A 102 -10.75 -0.74 -10.52
CA SER A 102 -9.52 0.02 -10.31
C SER A 102 -8.80 0.35 -11.62
N LEU A 103 -9.19 -0.28 -12.73
CA LEU A 103 -8.61 -0.04 -14.04
C LEU A 103 -9.46 0.92 -14.86
N ASN A 104 -8.81 1.87 -15.54
CA ASN A 104 -9.51 2.79 -16.43
C ASN A 104 -9.87 2.08 -17.73
N GLN A 105 -11.15 1.82 -17.94
CA GLN A 105 -11.64 1.08 -19.10
C GLN A 105 -11.48 1.84 -20.42
N LYS A 106 -11.21 3.13 -20.37
CA LYS A 106 -10.98 3.96 -21.56
C LYS A 106 -9.53 3.98 -22.00
N MET A 107 -8.62 3.43 -21.21
CA MET A 107 -7.21 3.38 -21.53
C MET A 107 -6.84 2.06 -22.20
N LYS A 108 -5.83 2.12 -23.07
CA LYS A 108 -5.24 0.91 -23.65
C LYS A 108 -4.52 0.10 -22.57
N VAL A 109 -4.49 -1.22 -22.74
CA VAL A 109 -3.81 -2.12 -21.79
C VAL A 109 -2.33 -1.74 -21.64
N SER A 110 -1.65 -1.45 -22.75
CA SER A 110 -0.25 -1.04 -22.71
C SER A 110 -0.04 0.24 -21.90
N ASP A 111 -0.97 1.20 -21.98
CA ASP A 111 -0.88 2.44 -21.23
C ASP A 111 -1.11 2.20 -19.74
N ILE A 112 -2.05 1.33 -19.39
CA ILE A 112 -2.31 0.95 -17.99
C ILE A 112 -1.07 0.29 -17.37
N ILE A 113 -0.46 -0.64 -18.09
CA ILE A 113 0.71 -1.37 -17.59
C ILE A 113 1.93 -0.46 -17.47
N THR A 114 2.13 0.44 -18.42
CA THR A 114 3.31 1.32 -18.45
C THR A 114 3.17 2.59 -17.63
N GLU A 115 1.96 2.95 -17.21
CA GLU A 115 1.72 4.18 -16.44
C GLU A 115 2.58 4.29 -15.18
N PRO A 116 2.67 3.27 -14.32
CA PRO A 116 3.54 3.36 -13.15
C PRO A 116 5.01 3.57 -13.51
N MET A 117 5.46 2.98 -14.60
CA MET A 117 6.84 3.16 -15.08
C MET A 117 7.09 4.60 -15.54
N ARG A 118 6.13 5.19 -16.24
CA ARG A 118 6.21 6.59 -16.68
C ARG A 118 6.26 7.55 -15.50
N ILE A 119 5.38 7.33 -14.51
CA ILE A 119 5.31 8.16 -13.31
C ILE A 119 6.63 8.11 -12.53
N GLN A 120 7.23 6.93 -12.44
CA GLN A 120 8.48 6.72 -11.71
C GLN A 120 9.72 6.99 -12.55
N HIS A 121 9.58 7.37 -13.80
CA HIS A 121 10.69 7.61 -14.75
C HIS A 121 11.61 6.38 -14.87
N ILE A 122 11.01 5.19 -14.87
CA ILE A 122 11.75 3.93 -15.02
C ILE A 122 12.09 3.72 -16.50
N THR A 123 13.21 3.06 -16.72
CA THR A 123 13.94 2.93 -17.98
C THR A 123 13.08 2.65 -19.22
N PRO A 124 13.33 3.36 -20.32
CA PRO A 124 12.65 3.12 -21.60
C PRO A 124 12.75 1.69 -22.13
N CYS A 125 13.75 0.93 -21.74
CA CYS A 125 13.92 -0.46 -22.17
C CYS A 125 12.69 -1.33 -21.94
N LEU A 126 12.02 -1.15 -20.81
CA LEU A 126 10.80 -1.88 -20.50
C LEU A 126 9.63 -1.45 -21.38
N LEU A 127 9.62 -0.20 -21.79
CA LEU A 127 8.59 0.31 -22.72
C LEU A 127 8.76 -0.26 -24.11
N TYR A 128 10.00 -0.47 -24.54
CA TYR A 128 10.29 -1.05 -25.86
C TYR A 128 10.02 -2.55 -25.90
N THR A 129 10.05 -3.25 -24.76
CA THR A 129 9.73 -4.67 -24.69
C THR A 129 8.25 -4.91 -24.45
N SER A 130 7.45 -3.88 -24.26
CA SER A 130 6.00 -4.00 -24.15
C SER A 130 5.40 -4.47 -25.47
N PRO A 131 4.28 -5.24 -25.45
CA PRO A 131 3.60 -5.62 -26.67
C PRO A 131 3.27 -4.41 -27.54
N SER A 132 3.26 -4.61 -28.86
CA SER A 132 2.85 -3.53 -29.77
C SER A 132 1.40 -3.13 -29.47
N PRO A 133 0.99 -1.91 -29.83
CA PRO A 133 -0.41 -1.50 -29.65
C PRO A 133 -1.40 -2.46 -30.29
N ARG A 134 -1.02 -3.13 -31.37
CA ARG A 134 -1.86 -4.12 -32.02
C ARG A 134 -2.08 -5.34 -31.13
N ASP A 135 -1.03 -5.83 -30.49
CA ASP A 135 -1.11 -6.97 -29.59
C ASP A 135 -1.87 -6.62 -28.31
N ALA A 136 -1.77 -5.39 -27.86
CA ALA A 136 -2.44 -4.91 -26.67
C ALA A 136 -3.97 -4.77 -26.82
N HIS A 137 -4.47 -4.83 -28.06
CA HIS A 137 -5.91 -4.77 -28.35
C HIS A 137 -6.56 -6.15 -28.46
N GLU A 138 -5.78 -7.18 -28.48
CA GLU A 138 -6.26 -8.57 -28.49
C GLU A 138 -6.32 -9.09 -27.04
#